data_82eae6310ca5f231f525acb1ede6050c
#
_entry.id   82eae6310ca5f231f525acb1ede6050c
#
_cell.length_a   1.000
_cell.length_b   1.000
_cell.length_c   1.000
_cell.angle_alpha   90.00
_cell.angle_beta   90.00
_cell.angle_gamma   90.00
#
_symmetry.space_group_name_H-M   'P 1'
#
loop_
_entity.id
_entity.type
_entity.pdbx_description
1 polymer ?
#
loop_
_entity_poly.entity_id
_entity_poly.type
_entity_poly.pdbx_seq_one_letter_code
_entity_poly.pdbx_strand_id
1 'polypeptide(L)'
;MANRKRPRLRSARALSRRLADYHYELNEAALDGAAPVAWSSSVGPVELLRALGFRVFFPENHGALIGATRSAERAIRAAGAAGFSPDACAYTTADVGAYLLGETPLAAFHVGNERFRPIERVPRPDVLVASTNQCAEIARWFGFYARELDVPLLVFDGFSELDEIGARHVAFGARSLEELARALEPIADTRLDARRLEETVALSARCSAGWQACLATAEAEPAPLGFFDALAQMAPAVVLRGTAVAVRHYDELLEELDGR
;
A
#
# COMPACT_ATOMS: atom_id res chain seq x y z
N MET A 1 10.80 -14.64 36.15
CA MET A 1 11.61 -14.36 34.95
C MET A 1 11.46 -12.91 34.57
N ALA A 2 12.52 -12.12 34.62
CA ALA A 2 12.47 -10.68 34.32
C ALA A 2 12.14 -10.49 32.84
N ASN A 3 11.06 -9.77 32.58
CA ASN A 3 10.64 -9.36 31.24
C ASN A 3 11.67 -8.38 30.69
N ARG A 4 12.78 -8.87 30.13
CA ARG A 4 13.76 -8.03 29.41
C ARG A 4 13.05 -7.50 28.19
N LYS A 5 12.70 -6.23 28.18
CA LYS A 5 12.22 -5.52 26.98
C LYS A 5 13.22 -5.75 25.86
N ARG A 6 12.81 -6.46 24.80
CA ARG A 6 13.64 -6.60 23.61
C ARG A 6 14.01 -5.23 23.05
N PRO A 7 15.24 -5.01 22.61
CA PRO A 7 15.61 -3.77 21.93
C PRO A 7 14.80 -3.64 20.63
N ARG A 8 14.36 -2.42 20.33
CA ARG A 8 13.65 -2.13 19.08
C ARG A 8 14.52 -2.49 17.87
N LEU A 9 13.89 -2.98 16.80
CA LEU A 9 14.55 -3.24 15.54
C LEU A 9 15.15 -1.94 14.96
N ARG A 10 16.41 -2.00 14.52
CA ARG A 10 17.06 -0.88 13.81
C ARG A 10 16.37 -0.61 12.48
N SER A 11 15.96 -1.68 11.78
CA SER A 11 15.17 -1.66 10.57
C SER A 11 13.83 -0.91 10.72
N ALA A 12 13.22 -0.87 11.91
CA ALA A 12 12.01 -0.09 12.14
C ALA A 12 12.21 1.43 11.95
N ARG A 13 13.39 1.96 12.31
CA ARG A 13 13.71 3.38 12.04
C ARG A 13 13.97 3.64 10.56
N ALA A 14 14.63 2.70 9.88
CA ALA A 14 14.86 2.77 8.45
C ALA A 14 13.52 2.70 7.69
N LEU A 15 12.61 1.82 8.12
CA LEU A 15 11.25 1.71 7.58
C LEU A 15 10.50 3.05 7.65
N SER A 16 10.46 3.69 8.82
CA SER A 16 9.75 4.98 8.99
C SER A 16 10.27 6.03 8.03
N ARG A 17 11.59 6.12 7.81
CA ARG A 17 12.17 7.06 6.84
C ARG A 17 11.79 6.69 5.40
N ARG A 18 11.90 5.42 5.01
CA ARG A 18 11.56 4.93 3.66
C ARG A 18 10.11 5.18 3.29
N LEU A 19 9.20 4.98 4.25
CA LEU A 19 7.78 5.27 4.06
C LEU A 19 7.52 6.79 3.99
N ALA A 20 8.18 7.58 4.83
CA ALA A 20 8.08 9.03 4.75
C ALA A 20 8.58 9.54 3.40
N ASP A 21 9.77 9.15 2.97
CA ASP A 21 10.33 9.54 1.67
C ASP A 21 9.38 9.15 0.52
N TYR A 22 8.82 7.95 0.55
CA TYR A 22 7.85 7.50 -0.45
C TYR A 22 6.62 8.40 -0.53
N HIS A 23 6.02 8.75 0.61
CA HIS A 23 4.83 9.60 0.64
C HIS A 23 5.15 11.05 0.27
N TYR A 24 6.34 11.54 0.59
CA TYR A 24 6.81 12.85 0.11
C TYR A 24 7.01 12.87 -1.39
N GLU A 25 7.69 11.89 -1.97
CA GLU A 25 7.87 11.77 -3.42
C GLU A 25 6.52 11.66 -4.16
N LEU A 26 5.55 10.94 -3.58
CA LEU A 26 4.19 10.86 -4.09
C LEU A 26 3.53 12.25 -4.07
N ASN A 27 3.62 12.98 -2.96
CA ASN A 27 3.05 14.31 -2.80
C ASN A 27 3.67 15.31 -3.78
N GLU A 28 5.00 15.34 -3.88
CA GLU A 28 5.73 16.21 -4.81
C GLU A 28 5.30 15.92 -6.26
N ALA A 29 5.26 14.65 -6.65
CA ALA A 29 4.86 14.25 -8.00
C ALA A 29 3.43 14.69 -8.34
N ALA A 30 2.51 14.58 -7.39
CA ALA A 30 1.13 15.04 -7.56
C ALA A 30 1.03 16.56 -7.67
N LEU A 31 1.75 17.29 -6.82
CA LEU A 31 1.72 18.77 -6.82
C LEU A 31 2.33 19.37 -8.08
N ASP A 32 3.37 18.74 -8.63
CA ASP A 32 4.07 19.20 -9.83
C ASP A 32 3.49 18.63 -11.13
N GLY A 33 2.53 17.68 -11.04
CA GLY A 33 2.04 16.95 -12.21
C GLY A 33 3.12 16.12 -12.91
N ALA A 34 4.18 15.74 -12.17
CA ALA A 34 5.35 15.07 -12.73
C ALA A 34 5.14 13.58 -12.99
N ALA A 35 4.12 12.99 -12.39
CA ALA A 35 3.70 11.60 -12.62
C ALA A 35 2.22 11.42 -12.25
N PRO A 36 1.50 10.55 -12.95
CA PRO A 36 0.11 10.23 -12.59
C PRO A 36 0.03 9.51 -11.25
N VAL A 37 -1.06 9.75 -10.53
CA VAL A 37 -1.33 9.15 -9.22
C VAL A 37 -2.45 8.13 -9.34
N ALA A 38 -2.21 6.91 -8.88
CA ALA A 38 -3.23 5.89 -8.71
C ALA A 38 -3.49 5.61 -7.24
N TRP A 39 -4.75 5.48 -6.85
CA TRP A 39 -5.08 4.84 -5.59
C TRP A 39 -5.40 3.37 -5.86
N SER A 40 -4.71 2.48 -5.21
CA SER A 40 -4.85 1.04 -5.43
C SER A 40 -5.24 0.31 -4.15
N SER A 41 -6.08 -0.72 -4.29
CA SER A 41 -6.23 -1.69 -3.21
C SER A 41 -4.91 -2.40 -2.92
N SER A 42 -4.68 -2.83 -1.68
CA SER A 42 -3.38 -3.36 -1.21
C SER A 42 -2.89 -4.58 -1.98
N VAL A 43 -3.80 -5.41 -2.49
CA VAL A 43 -3.49 -6.56 -3.34
C VAL A 43 -3.79 -6.32 -4.82
N GLY A 44 -4.03 -5.06 -5.21
CA GLY A 44 -4.16 -4.67 -6.61
C GLY A 44 -2.86 -4.88 -7.40
N PRO A 45 -2.91 -4.79 -8.73
CA PRO A 45 -1.77 -5.06 -9.62
C PRO A 45 -0.79 -3.87 -9.66
N VAL A 46 -0.16 -3.60 -8.50
CA VAL A 46 0.74 -2.46 -8.31
C VAL A 46 1.96 -2.50 -9.24
N GLU A 47 2.39 -3.69 -9.64
CA GLU A 47 3.50 -3.90 -10.56
C GLU A 47 3.19 -3.27 -11.93
N LEU A 48 1.97 -3.44 -12.41
CA LEU A 48 1.48 -2.84 -13.65
C LEU A 48 1.44 -1.31 -13.54
N LEU A 49 0.88 -0.78 -12.44
CA LEU A 49 0.83 0.66 -12.19
C LEU A 49 2.23 1.29 -12.16
N ARG A 50 3.20 0.65 -11.48
CA ARG A 50 4.58 1.13 -11.43
C ARG A 50 5.28 1.06 -12.78
N ALA A 51 5.05 -0.02 -13.54
CA ALA A 51 5.62 -0.16 -14.89
C ALA A 51 5.12 0.95 -15.83
N LEU A 52 3.87 1.40 -15.65
CA LEU A 52 3.29 2.54 -16.35
C LEU A 52 3.69 3.92 -15.78
N GLY A 53 4.47 3.96 -14.69
CA GLY A 53 4.98 5.20 -14.11
C GLY A 53 4.10 5.85 -13.06
N PHE A 54 2.99 5.24 -12.67
CA PHE A 54 2.14 5.77 -11.61
C PHE A 54 2.86 5.84 -10.26
N ARG A 55 2.59 6.90 -9.51
CA ARG A 55 2.76 6.94 -8.07
C ARG A 55 1.52 6.34 -7.42
N VAL A 56 1.70 5.41 -6.47
CA VAL A 56 0.58 4.63 -5.95
C VAL A 56 0.32 4.96 -4.49
N PHE A 57 -0.91 5.30 -4.16
CA PHE A 57 -1.39 5.44 -2.79
C PHE A 57 -2.30 4.26 -2.42
N PHE A 58 -2.27 3.86 -1.15
CA PHE A 58 -3.03 2.71 -0.66
C PHE A 58 -3.97 3.14 0.48
N PRO A 59 -5.28 3.35 0.22
CA PRO A 59 -6.26 3.74 1.24
C PRO A 59 -6.30 2.80 2.44
N GLU A 60 -6.17 1.48 2.24
CA GLU A 60 -6.15 0.49 3.31
C GLU A 60 -4.94 0.69 4.26
N ASN A 61 -3.77 0.95 3.70
CA ASN A 61 -2.57 1.25 4.49
C ASN A 61 -2.70 2.60 5.22
N HIS A 62 -3.35 3.60 4.61
CA HIS A 62 -3.64 4.88 5.25
C HIS A 62 -4.61 4.71 6.41
N GLY A 63 -5.69 3.93 6.25
CA GLY A 63 -6.60 3.58 7.35
C GLY A 63 -5.88 2.88 8.51
N ALA A 64 -4.95 1.96 8.21
CA ALA A 64 -4.09 1.32 9.21
C ALA A 64 -3.19 2.33 9.95
N LEU A 65 -2.62 3.29 9.23
CA LEU A 65 -1.78 4.35 9.81
C LEU A 65 -2.59 5.28 10.72
N ILE A 66 -3.82 5.64 10.35
CA ILE A 66 -4.76 6.41 11.19
C ILE A 66 -5.02 5.67 12.52
N GLY A 67 -5.22 4.35 12.46
CA GLY A 67 -5.36 3.51 13.64
C GLY A 67 -4.08 3.50 14.51
N ALA A 68 -2.93 3.32 13.89
CA ALA A 68 -1.63 3.28 14.57
C ALA A 68 -1.28 4.61 15.26
N THR A 69 -1.68 5.72 14.70
CA THR A 69 -1.51 7.09 15.28
C THR A 69 -2.58 7.48 16.29
N ARG A 70 -3.55 6.59 16.57
CA ARG A 70 -4.67 6.81 17.52
C ARG A 70 -5.57 7.99 17.14
N SER A 71 -5.66 8.33 15.87
CA SER A 71 -6.54 9.40 15.34
C SER A 71 -7.86 8.87 14.77
N ALA A 72 -8.09 7.55 14.79
CA ALA A 72 -9.22 6.89 14.14
C ALA A 72 -10.59 7.30 14.70
N GLU A 73 -10.71 7.54 16.01
CA GLU A 73 -12.01 7.79 16.64
C GLU A 73 -12.74 9.01 16.05
N ARG A 74 -12.03 10.11 15.83
CA ARG A 74 -12.59 11.32 15.22
C ARG A 74 -12.97 11.08 13.76
N ALA A 75 -12.11 10.39 13.01
CA ALA A 75 -12.36 10.06 11.63
C ALA A 75 -13.58 9.14 11.47
N ILE A 76 -13.69 8.08 12.26
CA ILE A 76 -14.82 7.14 12.23
C ILE A 76 -16.13 7.88 12.55
N ARG A 77 -16.13 8.81 13.51
CA ARG A 77 -17.31 9.64 13.80
C ARG A 77 -17.71 10.53 12.61
N ALA A 78 -16.73 11.11 11.91
CA ALA A 78 -16.99 11.92 10.72
C ALA A 78 -17.59 11.08 9.58
N ALA A 79 -17.08 9.88 9.33
CA ALA A 79 -17.67 8.95 8.38
C ALA A 79 -19.11 8.56 8.76
N GLY A 80 -19.37 8.28 10.05
CA GLY A 80 -20.71 8.00 10.55
C GLY A 80 -21.69 9.14 10.33
N ALA A 81 -21.26 10.40 10.54
CA ALA A 81 -22.07 11.58 10.25
C ALA A 81 -22.36 11.74 8.75
N ALA A 82 -21.52 11.21 7.87
CA ALA A 82 -21.72 11.16 6.43
C ALA A 82 -22.52 9.94 5.94
N GLY A 83 -23.05 9.12 6.87
CA GLY A 83 -23.93 8.00 6.56
C GLY A 83 -23.27 6.63 6.42
N PHE A 84 -21.99 6.51 6.79
CA PHE A 84 -21.34 5.19 6.87
C PHE A 84 -21.84 4.42 8.09
N SER A 85 -22.13 3.12 7.91
CA SER A 85 -22.59 2.26 9.00
C SER A 85 -21.49 2.13 10.07
N PRO A 86 -21.84 2.10 11.37
CA PRO A 86 -20.90 1.77 12.43
C PRO A 86 -20.38 0.33 12.34
N ASP A 87 -21.10 -0.55 11.62
CA ASP A 87 -20.70 -1.95 11.38
C ASP A 87 -19.78 -2.10 10.15
N ALA A 88 -19.50 -1.01 9.44
CA ALA A 88 -18.55 -1.02 8.34
C ALA A 88 -17.11 -1.24 8.84
N CYS A 89 -16.21 -1.65 7.94
CA CYS A 89 -14.80 -1.84 8.28
C CYS A 89 -14.19 -0.57 8.89
N ALA A 90 -13.51 -0.72 10.04
CA ALA A 90 -12.88 0.40 10.71
C ALA A 90 -11.77 1.08 9.88
N TYR A 91 -11.11 0.35 8.98
CA TYR A 91 -10.15 0.93 8.05
C TYR A 91 -10.85 1.84 7.03
N THR A 92 -11.96 1.39 6.45
CA THR A 92 -12.78 2.20 5.53
C THR A 92 -13.27 3.47 6.20
N THR A 93 -13.91 3.34 7.35
CA THR A 93 -14.50 4.49 8.06
C THR A 93 -13.45 5.44 8.59
N ALA A 94 -12.27 4.96 9.01
CA ALA A 94 -11.16 5.82 9.42
C ALA A 94 -10.58 6.60 8.24
N ASP A 95 -10.33 5.94 7.10
CA ASP A 95 -9.74 6.56 5.91
C ASP A 95 -10.71 7.58 5.28
N VAL A 96 -11.97 7.17 5.04
CA VAL A 96 -13.00 8.06 4.51
C VAL A 96 -13.26 9.24 5.43
N GLY A 97 -13.34 8.99 6.74
CA GLY A 97 -13.54 10.07 7.70
C GLY A 97 -12.38 11.06 7.77
N ALA A 98 -11.14 10.60 7.67
CA ALA A 98 -9.97 11.47 7.58
C ALA A 98 -10.01 12.31 6.28
N TYR A 99 -10.38 11.70 5.16
CA TYR A 99 -10.59 12.39 3.90
C TYR A 99 -11.65 13.50 4.03
N LEU A 100 -12.82 13.21 4.62
CA LEU A 100 -13.90 14.17 4.83
C LEU A 100 -13.50 15.32 5.75
N LEU A 101 -12.63 15.06 6.72
CA LEU A 101 -12.06 16.09 7.60
C LEU A 101 -10.93 16.89 6.95
N GLY A 102 -10.42 16.44 5.81
CA GLY A 102 -9.23 17.00 5.18
C GLY A 102 -7.95 16.78 5.98
N GLU A 103 -7.87 15.68 6.72
CA GLU A 103 -6.77 15.34 7.62
C GLU A 103 -6.03 14.08 7.14
N THR A 104 -4.75 14.00 7.45
CA THR A 104 -3.95 12.80 7.23
C THR A 104 -2.84 12.69 8.28
N PRO A 105 -2.57 11.51 8.84
CA PRO A 105 -1.42 11.30 9.72
C PRO A 105 -0.07 11.45 8.99
N LEU A 106 -0.07 11.46 7.65
CA LEU A 106 1.14 11.70 6.85
C LEU A 106 1.72 13.11 7.10
N ALA A 107 0.88 14.07 7.49
CA ALA A 107 1.31 15.41 7.87
C ALA A 107 2.34 15.40 9.02
N ALA A 108 2.25 14.42 9.94
CA ALA A 108 3.17 14.30 11.06
C ALA A 108 4.59 13.84 10.65
N PHE A 109 4.78 13.29 9.46
CA PHE A 109 6.11 12.90 8.97
C PHE A 109 7.00 14.10 8.64
N HIS A 110 6.42 15.28 8.44
CA HIS A 110 7.15 16.49 8.03
C HIS A 110 8.10 17.05 9.10
N VAL A 111 7.94 16.65 10.33
CA VAL A 111 8.77 17.18 11.43
C VAL A 111 10.26 16.89 11.19
N GLY A 112 11.02 17.95 10.86
CA GLY A 112 12.47 17.87 10.60
C GLY A 112 12.87 17.47 9.17
N ASN A 113 11.95 17.49 8.20
CA ASN A 113 12.27 17.20 6.79
C ASN A 113 11.89 18.37 5.88
N GLU A 114 12.65 19.46 5.97
CA GLU A 114 12.45 20.69 5.18
C GLU A 114 12.75 20.52 3.67
N ARG A 115 13.21 19.35 3.26
CA ARG A 115 13.52 19.03 1.86
C ARG A 115 12.27 18.95 0.98
N PHE A 116 11.13 18.58 1.56
CA PHE A 116 9.88 18.35 0.85
C PHE A 116 8.79 19.30 1.33
N ARG A 117 7.80 19.56 0.47
CA ARG A 117 6.60 20.30 0.86
C ARG A 117 5.76 19.50 1.85
N PRO A 118 5.08 20.16 2.82
CA PRO A 118 4.19 19.46 3.77
C PRO A 118 3.11 18.64 3.04
N ILE A 119 2.79 17.47 3.57
CA ILE A 119 1.64 16.70 3.12
C ILE A 119 0.43 17.17 3.90
N GLU A 120 -0.32 18.11 3.37
CA GLU A 120 -1.52 18.65 4.02
C GLU A 120 -2.72 17.72 3.88
N ARG A 121 -2.82 17.05 2.73
CA ARG A 121 -3.87 16.10 2.37
C ARG A 121 -3.31 14.94 1.58
N VAL A 122 -4.03 13.85 1.54
CA VAL A 122 -3.71 12.75 0.62
C VAL A 122 -3.80 13.25 -0.82
N PRO A 123 -2.77 13.04 -1.67
CA PRO A 123 -2.77 13.49 -3.05
C PRO A 123 -3.96 12.93 -3.84
N ARG A 124 -4.64 13.79 -4.62
CA ARG A 124 -5.76 13.38 -5.46
C ARG A 124 -5.30 12.35 -6.50
N PRO A 125 -6.06 11.25 -6.71
CA PRO A 125 -5.73 10.31 -7.76
C PRO A 125 -6.22 10.78 -9.14
N ASP A 126 -5.56 10.27 -10.18
CA ASP A 126 -6.03 10.31 -11.57
C ASP A 126 -6.90 9.08 -11.89
N VAL A 127 -6.69 8.00 -11.15
CA VAL A 127 -7.42 6.74 -11.29
C VAL A 127 -7.46 5.96 -9.98
N LEU A 128 -8.54 5.23 -9.79
CA LEU A 128 -8.70 4.23 -8.73
C LEU A 128 -8.60 2.83 -9.34
N VAL A 129 -7.84 1.94 -8.70
CA VAL A 129 -7.69 0.55 -9.12
C VAL A 129 -8.00 -0.38 -7.97
N ALA A 130 -9.06 -1.15 -8.09
CA ALA A 130 -9.47 -2.13 -7.10
C ALA A 130 -9.35 -3.56 -7.63
N SER A 131 -9.16 -4.53 -6.74
CA SER A 131 -9.16 -5.95 -7.09
C SER A 131 -10.33 -6.67 -6.44
N THR A 132 -10.99 -7.58 -7.17
CA THR A 132 -12.15 -8.32 -6.69
C THR A 132 -11.81 -9.48 -5.76
N ASN A 133 -10.53 -9.88 -5.66
CA ASN A 133 -10.08 -10.97 -4.78
C ASN A 133 -9.92 -10.55 -3.31
N GLN A 134 -10.58 -9.46 -2.91
CA GLN A 134 -10.62 -8.94 -1.55
C GLN A 134 -12.04 -8.96 -0.98
N CYS A 135 -12.23 -8.38 0.20
CA CYS A 135 -13.55 -8.27 0.81
C CYS A 135 -14.47 -7.32 0.02
N ALA A 136 -15.78 -7.53 0.12
CA ALA A 136 -16.79 -6.70 -0.56
C ALA A 136 -16.74 -5.21 -0.18
N GLU A 137 -16.13 -4.88 0.95
CA GLU A 137 -15.97 -3.49 1.42
C GLU A 137 -15.10 -2.66 0.48
N ILE A 138 -14.12 -3.27 -0.18
CA ILE A 138 -13.25 -2.57 -1.16
C ILE A 138 -14.08 -1.94 -2.28
N ALA A 139 -15.08 -2.66 -2.80
CA ALA A 139 -15.93 -2.14 -3.86
C ALA A 139 -16.73 -0.90 -3.41
N ARG A 140 -17.22 -0.90 -2.16
CA ARG A 140 -17.94 0.25 -1.58
C ARG A 140 -17.01 1.43 -1.32
N TRP A 141 -15.86 1.16 -0.76
CA TRP A 141 -14.83 2.14 -0.42
C TRP A 141 -14.33 2.87 -1.66
N PHE A 142 -13.84 2.12 -2.65
CA PHE A 142 -13.37 2.69 -3.91
C PHE A 142 -14.49 3.33 -4.73
N GLY A 143 -15.70 2.74 -4.70
CA GLY A 143 -16.90 3.32 -5.32
C GLY A 143 -17.33 4.65 -4.69
N PHE A 144 -17.12 4.84 -3.38
CA PHE A 144 -17.29 6.14 -2.74
C PHE A 144 -16.32 7.17 -3.32
N TYR A 145 -15.02 6.87 -3.33
CA TYR A 145 -14.01 7.79 -3.86
C TYR A 145 -14.17 8.09 -5.36
N ALA A 146 -14.59 7.11 -6.15
CA ALA A 146 -14.84 7.33 -7.58
C ALA A 146 -15.90 8.42 -7.80
N ARG A 147 -16.98 8.38 -7.01
CA ARG A 147 -18.05 9.40 -7.10
C ARG A 147 -17.63 10.73 -6.48
N GLU A 148 -16.98 10.69 -5.31
CA GLU A 148 -16.59 11.90 -4.57
C GLU A 148 -15.53 12.72 -5.31
N LEU A 149 -14.59 12.02 -5.94
CA LEU A 149 -13.48 12.63 -6.65
C LEU A 149 -13.74 12.82 -8.15
N ASP A 150 -14.82 12.25 -8.67
CA ASP A 150 -15.11 12.23 -10.12
C ASP A 150 -13.86 11.74 -10.92
N VAL A 151 -13.42 10.52 -10.59
CA VAL A 151 -12.28 9.85 -11.24
C VAL A 151 -12.66 8.42 -11.64
N PRO A 152 -12.06 7.86 -12.70
CA PRO A 152 -12.35 6.51 -13.13
C PRO A 152 -11.97 5.47 -12.06
N LEU A 153 -12.83 4.48 -11.86
CA LEU A 153 -12.55 3.27 -11.10
C LEU A 153 -12.39 2.11 -12.08
N LEU A 154 -11.19 1.57 -12.14
CA LEU A 154 -10.86 0.37 -12.90
C LEU A 154 -10.78 -0.82 -11.94
N VAL A 155 -11.39 -1.93 -12.33
CA VAL A 155 -11.45 -3.13 -11.49
C VAL A 155 -10.66 -4.24 -12.16
N PHE A 156 -9.67 -4.76 -11.45
CA PHE A 156 -8.99 -5.99 -11.80
C PHE A 156 -9.79 -7.17 -11.25
N ASP A 157 -10.29 -8.01 -12.14
CA ASP A 157 -11.02 -9.20 -11.74
C ASP A 157 -10.04 -10.33 -11.41
N GLY A 158 -9.84 -10.51 -10.11
CA GLY A 158 -8.95 -11.52 -9.53
C GLY A 158 -9.73 -12.74 -9.06
N PHE A 159 -9.02 -13.85 -8.92
CA PHE A 159 -9.61 -15.07 -8.37
C PHE A 159 -9.47 -15.10 -6.86
N SER A 160 -10.53 -15.52 -6.17
CA SER A 160 -10.54 -15.90 -4.77
C SER A 160 -11.01 -17.35 -4.65
N GLU A 161 -10.51 -18.05 -3.64
CA GLU A 161 -11.00 -19.38 -3.25
C GLU A 161 -10.88 -20.46 -4.36
N LEU A 162 -9.74 -20.51 -5.03
CA LEU A 162 -9.44 -21.58 -5.98
C LEU A 162 -8.59 -22.65 -5.30
N ASP A 163 -9.07 -23.90 -5.34
CA ASP A 163 -8.30 -25.07 -4.88
C ASP A 163 -7.08 -25.30 -5.79
N GLU A 164 -7.25 -25.06 -7.11
CA GLU A 164 -6.17 -25.21 -8.09
C GLU A 164 -6.23 -24.12 -9.15
N ILE A 165 -5.07 -23.52 -9.44
CA ILE A 165 -4.89 -22.56 -10.53
C ILE A 165 -4.43 -23.31 -11.78
N GLY A 166 -5.34 -23.53 -12.72
CA GLY A 166 -5.04 -24.14 -14.02
C GLY A 166 -4.81 -23.10 -15.13
N ALA A 167 -4.41 -23.59 -16.30
CA ALA A 167 -4.07 -22.75 -17.46
C ALA A 167 -5.18 -21.76 -17.88
N ARG A 168 -6.46 -22.14 -17.75
CA ARG A 168 -7.59 -21.25 -18.04
C ARG A 168 -7.64 -20.03 -17.12
N HIS A 169 -7.29 -20.20 -15.84
CA HIS A 169 -7.29 -19.13 -14.86
C HIS A 169 -6.13 -18.16 -15.14
N VAL A 170 -4.96 -18.69 -15.47
CA VAL A 170 -3.80 -17.89 -15.89
C VAL A 170 -4.14 -17.08 -17.16
N ALA A 171 -4.74 -17.71 -18.16
CA ALA A 171 -5.13 -17.02 -19.40
C ALA A 171 -6.20 -15.94 -19.17
N PHE A 172 -7.14 -16.16 -18.26
CA PHE A 172 -8.13 -15.15 -17.87
C PHE A 172 -7.46 -13.97 -17.16
N GLY A 173 -6.63 -14.24 -16.14
CA GLY A 173 -5.91 -13.20 -15.41
C GLY A 173 -5.00 -12.36 -16.32
N ALA A 174 -4.31 -13.01 -17.26
CA ALA A 174 -3.47 -12.32 -18.25
C ALA A 174 -4.30 -11.35 -19.11
N ARG A 175 -5.44 -11.80 -19.65
CA ARG A 175 -6.34 -10.93 -20.43
C ARG A 175 -6.87 -9.77 -19.59
N SER A 176 -7.29 -10.03 -18.35
CA SER A 176 -7.78 -9.00 -17.43
C SER A 176 -6.71 -7.94 -17.16
N LEU A 177 -5.44 -8.35 -16.96
CA LEU A 177 -4.32 -7.42 -16.82
C LEU A 177 -4.01 -6.64 -18.10
N GLU A 178 -4.10 -7.27 -19.28
CA GLU A 178 -3.93 -6.59 -20.57
C GLU A 178 -5.02 -5.55 -20.82
N GLU A 179 -6.28 -5.86 -20.48
CA GLU A 179 -7.40 -4.93 -20.58
C GLU A 179 -7.21 -3.74 -19.64
N LEU A 180 -6.81 -4.02 -18.39
CA LEU A 180 -6.48 -2.99 -17.42
C LEU A 180 -5.31 -2.10 -17.90
N ALA A 181 -4.26 -2.69 -18.46
CA ALA A 181 -3.13 -1.95 -19.02
C ALA A 181 -3.59 -0.98 -20.12
N ARG A 182 -4.40 -1.46 -21.07
CA ARG A 182 -4.94 -0.62 -22.15
C ARG A 182 -5.80 0.54 -21.63
N ALA A 183 -6.54 0.33 -20.54
CA ALA A 183 -7.33 1.38 -19.90
C ALA A 183 -6.47 2.39 -19.14
N LEU A 184 -5.34 1.97 -18.57
CA LEU A 184 -4.41 2.81 -17.82
C LEU A 184 -3.46 3.63 -18.70
N GLU A 185 -3.07 3.11 -19.89
CA GLU A 185 -2.13 3.77 -20.78
C GLU A 185 -2.50 5.22 -21.15
N PRO A 186 -3.75 5.55 -21.52
CA PRO A 186 -4.12 6.95 -21.80
C PRO A 186 -4.10 7.85 -20.56
N ILE A 187 -4.32 7.31 -19.35
CA ILE A 187 -4.25 8.07 -18.10
C ILE A 187 -2.77 8.32 -17.73
N ALA A 188 -1.92 7.36 -18.01
CA ALA A 188 -0.47 7.45 -17.76
C ALA A 188 0.27 8.26 -18.83
N ASP A 189 -0.39 8.60 -19.92
CA ASP A 189 0.22 9.20 -21.13
C ASP A 189 1.47 8.41 -21.59
N THR A 190 1.40 7.09 -21.49
CA THR A 190 2.51 6.20 -21.87
C THR A 190 2.01 4.82 -22.27
N ARG A 191 2.84 4.06 -23.00
CA ARG A 191 2.61 2.67 -23.30
C ARG A 191 3.32 1.77 -22.31
N LEU A 192 2.72 0.62 -22.01
CA LEU A 192 3.35 -0.39 -21.16
C LEU A 192 4.61 -0.93 -21.83
N ASP A 193 5.74 -0.78 -21.16
CA ASP A 193 7.02 -1.38 -21.53
C ASP A 193 7.15 -2.75 -20.84
N ALA A 194 7.21 -3.82 -21.62
CA ALA A 194 7.31 -5.19 -21.12
C ALA A 194 8.54 -5.40 -20.23
N ARG A 195 9.69 -4.80 -20.59
CA ARG A 195 10.91 -4.90 -19.78
C ARG A 195 10.76 -4.24 -18.41
N ARG A 196 10.14 -3.06 -18.35
CA ARG A 196 9.84 -2.39 -17.08
C ARG A 196 8.88 -3.21 -16.22
N LEU A 197 7.90 -3.86 -16.84
CA LEU A 197 6.98 -4.75 -16.12
C LEU A 197 7.73 -5.96 -15.57
N GLU A 198 8.55 -6.63 -16.37
CA GLU A 198 9.38 -7.76 -15.94
C GLU A 198 10.31 -7.39 -14.79
N GLU A 199 11.01 -6.26 -14.88
CA GLU A 199 11.87 -5.73 -13.82
C GLU A 199 11.07 -5.48 -12.51
N THR A 200 9.89 -4.88 -12.63
CA THR A 200 9.03 -4.58 -11.47
C THR A 200 8.49 -5.85 -10.83
N VAL A 201 8.05 -6.82 -11.64
CA VAL A 201 7.59 -8.14 -11.16
C VAL A 201 8.73 -8.90 -10.47
N ALA A 202 9.95 -8.87 -11.03
CA ALA A 202 11.12 -9.50 -10.42
C ALA A 202 11.45 -8.89 -9.05
N LEU A 203 11.37 -7.55 -8.91
CA LEU A 203 11.54 -6.87 -7.64
C LEU A 203 10.43 -7.21 -6.65
N SER A 204 9.19 -7.34 -7.11
CA SER A 204 8.06 -7.76 -6.29
C SER A 204 8.22 -9.19 -5.77
N ALA A 205 8.65 -10.12 -6.60
CA ALA A 205 8.92 -11.50 -6.22
C ALA A 205 10.05 -11.58 -5.17
N ARG A 206 11.13 -10.84 -5.35
CA ARG A 206 12.22 -10.75 -4.37
C ARG A 206 11.77 -10.12 -3.06
N CYS A 207 10.94 -9.09 -3.10
CA CYS A 207 10.35 -8.47 -1.92
C CYS A 207 9.52 -9.51 -1.13
N SER A 208 8.67 -10.27 -1.80
CA SER A 208 7.83 -11.30 -1.17
C SER A 208 8.67 -12.42 -0.57
N ALA A 209 9.69 -12.90 -1.28
CA ALA A 209 10.60 -13.93 -0.78
C ALA A 209 11.38 -13.44 0.46
N GLY A 210 11.88 -12.19 0.44
CA GLY A 210 12.56 -11.59 1.59
C GLY A 210 11.63 -11.46 2.80
N TRP A 211 10.39 -11.05 2.61
CA TRP A 211 9.39 -11.00 3.68
C TRP A 211 9.08 -12.38 4.25
N GLN A 212 8.89 -13.39 3.41
CA GLN A 212 8.69 -14.78 3.84
C GLN A 212 9.88 -15.30 4.65
N ALA A 213 11.12 -15.02 4.23
CA ALA A 213 12.31 -15.39 4.96
C ALA A 213 12.36 -14.72 6.35
N CYS A 214 12.02 -13.45 6.45
CA CYS A 214 11.92 -12.77 7.75
C CYS A 214 10.86 -13.38 8.66
N LEU A 215 9.70 -13.76 8.13
CA LEU A 215 8.65 -14.42 8.91
C LEU A 215 9.09 -15.81 9.39
N ALA A 216 9.81 -16.57 8.56
CA ALA A 216 10.31 -17.89 8.91
C ALA A 216 11.27 -17.87 10.11
N THR A 217 11.97 -16.76 10.38
CA THR A 217 12.81 -16.61 11.57
C THR A 217 12.02 -16.73 12.88
N ALA A 218 10.71 -16.47 12.85
CA ALA A 218 9.84 -16.57 14.03
C ALA A 218 9.60 -18.01 14.51
N GLU A 219 10.01 -19.03 13.75
CA GLU A 219 9.99 -20.45 14.15
C GLU A 219 11.07 -20.78 15.19
N ALA A 220 12.08 -19.92 15.34
CA ALA A 220 13.15 -20.12 16.33
C ALA A 220 12.68 -19.85 17.76
N GLU A 221 13.28 -20.53 18.74
CA GLU A 221 13.09 -20.28 20.18
C GLU A 221 14.38 -19.78 20.84
N PRO A 222 14.38 -18.54 21.34
CA PRO A 222 13.31 -17.52 21.31
C PRO A 222 13.17 -16.88 19.92
N ALA A 223 11.91 -16.65 19.47
CA ALA A 223 11.67 -16.04 18.18
C ALA A 223 12.31 -14.62 18.08
N PRO A 224 13.14 -14.31 17.09
CA PRO A 224 13.79 -12.99 16.98
C PRO A 224 12.82 -11.88 16.55
N LEU A 225 11.72 -12.23 15.86
CA LEU A 225 10.68 -11.34 15.39
C LEU A 225 9.41 -11.51 16.22
N GLY A 226 8.92 -10.44 16.84
CA GLY A 226 7.64 -10.44 17.56
C GLY A 226 6.46 -10.09 16.66
N PHE A 227 5.23 -10.42 17.10
CA PHE A 227 4.00 -10.16 16.35
C PHE A 227 3.86 -8.67 15.92
N PHE A 228 4.06 -7.74 16.85
CA PHE A 228 3.95 -6.31 16.53
C PHE A 228 5.08 -5.80 15.63
N ASP A 229 6.28 -6.38 15.76
CA ASP A 229 7.37 -6.08 14.84
C ASP A 229 7.02 -6.57 13.43
N ALA A 230 6.52 -7.80 13.29
CA ALA A 230 6.07 -8.36 12.00
C ALA A 230 4.96 -7.50 11.39
N LEU A 231 3.95 -7.09 12.16
CA LEU A 231 2.86 -6.25 11.67
C LEU A 231 3.38 -4.92 11.12
N ALA A 232 4.31 -4.27 11.80
CA ALA A 232 4.92 -3.03 11.33
C ALA A 232 5.81 -3.26 10.08
N GLN A 233 6.58 -4.34 10.06
CA GLN A 233 7.50 -4.69 8.97
C GLN A 233 6.80 -5.20 7.69
N MET A 234 5.49 -5.44 7.73
CA MET A 234 4.70 -5.80 6.55
C MET A 234 4.52 -4.63 5.56
N ALA A 235 4.62 -3.39 6.02
CA ALA A 235 4.33 -2.22 5.20
C ALA A 235 5.12 -2.14 3.86
N PRO A 236 6.41 -2.49 3.76
CA PRO A 236 7.12 -2.50 2.48
C PRO A 236 6.56 -3.49 1.45
N ALA A 237 6.03 -4.64 1.90
CA ALA A 237 5.39 -5.62 1.01
C ALA A 237 4.07 -5.11 0.39
N VAL A 238 3.49 -4.05 0.94
CA VAL A 238 2.32 -3.36 0.38
C VAL A 238 2.75 -2.09 -0.34
N VAL A 239 3.28 -1.11 0.41
CA VAL A 239 3.49 0.26 -0.07
C VAL A 239 4.68 0.35 -1.02
N LEU A 240 5.73 -0.46 -0.83
CA LEU A 240 6.98 -0.41 -1.61
C LEU A 240 7.17 -1.62 -2.53
N ARG A 241 6.18 -2.52 -2.63
CA ARG A 241 6.26 -3.70 -3.48
C ARG A 241 6.61 -3.31 -4.93
N GLY A 242 7.47 -4.09 -5.58
CA GLY A 242 7.97 -3.80 -6.93
C GLY A 242 9.08 -2.74 -6.99
N THR A 243 9.69 -2.39 -5.86
CA THR A 243 10.82 -1.45 -5.80
C THR A 243 12.07 -2.07 -5.18
N ALA A 244 13.24 -1.60 -5.60
CA ALA A 244 14.51 -2.00 -4.99
C ALA A 244 14.62 -1.58 -3.50
N VAL A 245 13.85 -0.57 -3.08
CA VAL A 245 13.80 -0.13 -1.67
C VAL A 245 13.18 -1.21 -0.79
N ALA A 246 12.10 -1.86 -1.24
CA ALA A 246 11.48 -2.95 -0.49
C ALA A 246 12.41 -4.16 -0.36
N VAL A 247 13.10 -4.53 -1.45
CA VAL A 247 14.07 -5.63 -1.43
C VAL A 247 15.18 -5.36 -0.41
N ARG A 248 15.86 -4.22 -0.51
CA ARG A 248 16.89 -3.84 0.45
C ARG A 248 16.40 -3.80 1.90
N HIS A 249 15.14 -3.41 2.10
CA HIS A 249 14.57 -3.38 3.44
C HIS A 249 14.53 -4.77 4.07
N TYR A 250 14.08 -5.77 3.32
CA TYR A 250 14.00 -7.14 3.84
C TYR A 250 15.35 -7.82 3.92
N ASP A 251 16.29 -7.52 3.03
CA ASP A 251 17.66 -7.99 3.16
C ASP A 251 18.27 -7.50 4.49
N GLU A 252 18.18 -6.18 4.80
CA GLU A 252 18.66 -5.59 6.06
C GLU A 252 17.91 -6.09 7.31
N LEU A 253 16.59 -6.34 7.19
CA LEU A 253 15.80 -6.91 8.28
C LEU A 253 16.24 -8.33 8.58
N LEU A 254 16.42 -9.16 7.56
CA LEU A 254 16.83 -10.55 7.71
C LEU A 254 18.22 -10.64 8.37
N GLU A 255 19.19 -9.84 7.91
CA GLU A 255 20.51 -9.74 8.54
C GLU A 255 20.43 -9.31 10.02
N GLU A 256 19.50 -8.41 10.36
CA GLU A 256 19.29 -7.99 11.75
C GLU A 256 18.68 -9.12 12.60
N LEU A 257 17.76 -9.92 12.03
CA LEU A 257 17.10 -11.03 12.73
C LEU A 257 18.06 -12.21 12.97
N ASP A 258 18.94 -12.51 12.00
CA ASP A 258 19.94 -13.57 12.13
C ASP A 258 20.96 -13.29 13.26
N GLY A 259 21.16 -12.03 13.61
CA GLY A 259 22.04 -11.61 14.71
C GLY A 259 21.38 -11.54 16.10
N ARG A 260 20.14 -11.99 16.27
CA ARG A 260 19.36 -11.88 17.50
C ARG A 260 19.11 -13.22 18.19
#